data_c7573957e06edf26b090e0d4ee543ede
#
_entry.id   c7573957e06edf26b090e0d4ee543ede
#
_cell.length_a   1.000
_cell.length_b   1.000
_cell.length_c   1.000
_cell.angle_alpha   90.00
_cell.angle_beta   90.00
_cell.angle_gamma   90.00
#
_symmetry.space_group_name_H-M   'P 1'
#
loop_
_entity.id
_entity.type
_entity.pdbx_description
1 polymer ?
#
loop_
_entity_poly.entity_id
_entity_poly.type
_entity_poly.pdbx_seq_one_letter_code
_entity_poly.pdbx_strand_id
1 'polypeptide(L)'
;HAGSDLIFELEDRPPFHQALVGAITHLLAIFVPMVTPALIVGAALQLSAETTAYLVSMAMIASGIGTWLQVNRYGIVGSGLLSIQSVNFSFVTVMIALGSSMKSDGFHEELIMSSLLGVSFVGVFLVVGSSFILPYLRRVITPTVSGIVVLMIGLSLIKVGIIDFGGGFAAKSSGTFGNYEHLGVGLLVLIVVIGFNCCRSPLLRMGGIAIGLCVGYIASLCLGMVDFSSMRNLPLITIPHPFKYGFSFSFHQFLVVGTIYLLSVLEAVGDITATAMVSRRPIQGEEYQSRLKGGVLADGLVSVIASAVGSLPLTTFAQNNGVIQMTGVASRYVGRTIAVMLVILGLFPMIGGFFTTIPSAVLGGAMTLMFSMIAIAGIRIIITNGLKRRETLIVATSLGLGLGVSYDPEIFKILPASIYVLVENPICAGGLTAILLNIILPGGYRQENVLPGITSAEEMD
;
A
#
# COMPACT_ATOMS: atom_id res chain seq x y z
N HIS A 1 5.58 10.61 -26.51
CA HIS A 1 4.96 9.40 -27.07
C HIS A 1 5.95 8.25 -27.00
N ALA A 2 6.02 7.53 -25.89
CA ALA A 2 6.60 6.20 -25.82
C ALA A 2 5.44 5.28 -25.44
N GLY A 3 4.70 4.82 -26.44
CA GLY A 3 3.89 3.63 -26.31
C GLY A 3 4.87 2.49 -26.11
N SER A 4 5.09 2.04 -24.88
CA SER A 4 5.78 0.78 -24.64
C SER A 4 4.88 -0.30 -25.24
N ASP A 5 5.35 -0.91 -26.32
CA ASP A 5 4.63 -2.04 -26.89
C ASP A 5 4.63 -3.16 -25.86
N LEU A 6 3.44 -3.70 -25.57
CA LEU A 6 3.32 -4.86 -24.70
C LEU A 6 4.01 -6.05 -25.38
N ILE A 7 4.93 -6.69 -24.67
CA ILE A 7 5.59 -7.91 -25.13
C ILE A 7 4.65 -9.10 -24.91
N PHE A 8 3.93 -9.11 -23.77
CA PHE A 8 2.90 -10.09 -23.46
C PHE A 8 1.63 -9.34 -23.06
N GLU A 9 0.57 -9.56 -23.84
CA GLU A 9 -0.75 -9.06 -23.54
C GLU A 9 -1.42 -9.86 -22.39
N LEU A 10 -2.56 -9.41 -21.94
CA LEU A 10 -3.25 -9.94 -20.76
C LEU A 10 -3.51 -11.45 -20.84
N GLU A 11 -3.95 -11.94 -22.00
CA GLU A 11 -4.34 -13.34 -22.21
C GLU A 11 -3.21 -14.22 -22.80
N ASP A 12 -2.05 -13.62 -23.05
CA ASP A 12 -0.91 -14.37 -23.58
C ASP A 12 -0.41 -15.39 -22.56
N ARG A 13 -0.04 -16.56 -23.06
CA ARG A 13 0.52 -17.67 -22.27
C ARG A 13 1.98 -17.89 -22.62
N PRO A 14 2.91 -17.09 -22.09
CA PRO A 14 4.31 -17.28 -22.38
C PRO A 14 4.79 -18.68 -21.92
N PRO A 15 5.80 -19.26 -22.59
CA PRO A 15 6.45 -20.48 -22.12
C PRO A 15 6.95 -20.32 -20.69
N PHE A 16 7.02 -21.42 -19.93
CA PHE A 16 7.33 -21.39 -18.50
C PHE A 16 8.61 -20.59 -18.16
N HIS A 17 9.68 -20.75 -18.96
CA HIS A 17 10.93 -20.02 -18.72
C HIS A 17 10.77 -18.50 -18.89
N GLN A 18 9.97 -18.04 -19.86
CA GLN A 18 9.70 -16.61 -20.05
C GLN A 18 8.76 -16.08 -18.98
N ALA A 19 7.75 -16.88 -18.58
CA ALA A 19 6.87 -16.54 -17.47
C ALA A 19 7.65 -16.40 -16.15
N LEU A 20 8.62 -17.29 -15.92
CA LEU A 20 9.49 -17.25 -14.74
C LEU A 20 10.38 -16.01 -14.73
N VAL A 21 11.00 -15.67 -15.86
CA VAL A 21 11.81 -14.44 -15.98
C VAL A 21 10.95 -13.20 -15.74
N GLY A 22 9.77 -13.13 -16.35
CA GLY A 22 8.82 -12.04 -16.12
C GLY A 22 8.39 -11.94 -14.65
N ALA A 23 8.09 -13.09 -14.02
CA ALA A 23 7.72 -13.14 -12.61
C ALA A 23 8.85 -12.66 -11.68
N ILE A 24 10.09 -13.11 -11.93
CA ILE A 24 11.25 -12.66 -11.16
C ILE A 24 11.47 -11.17 -11.31
N THR A 25 11.34 -10.64 -12.52
CA THR A 25 11.47 -9.20 -12.78
C THR A 25 10.42 -8.38 -12.01
N HIS A 26 9.18 -8.81 -12.02
CA HIS A 26 8.12 -8.19 -11.20
C HIS A 26 8.42 -8.29 -9.71
N LEU A 27 8.82 -9.47 -9.21
CA LEU A 27 9.14 -9.67 -7.80
C LEU A 27 10.28 -8.78 -7.33
N LEU A 28 11.37 -8.66 -8.07
CA LEU A 28 12.49 -7.80 -7.72
C LEU A 28 12.07 -6.33 -7.54
N ALA A 29 11.12 -5.87 -8.34
CA ALA A 29 10.62 -4.51 -8.25
C ALA A 29 9.66 -4.27 -7.07
N ILE A 30 8.84 -5.26 -6.72
CA ILE A 30 7.74 -5.09 -5.77
C ILE A 30 7.98 -5.76 -4.42
N PHE A 31 8.95 -6.69 -4.31
CA PHE A 31 9.12 -7.52 -3.12
C PHE A 31 9.37 -6.69 -1.86
N VAL A 32 10.30 -5.75 -1.95
CA VAL A 32 10.65 -4.89 -0.81
C VAL A 32 9.48 -4.01 -0.37
N PRO A 33 8.83 -3.23 -1.25
CA PRO A 33 7.63 -2.48 -0.88
C PRO A 33 6.52 -3.34 -0.29
N MET A 34 6.42 -4.61 -0.70
CA MET A 34 5.40 -5.54 -0.22
C MET A 34 5.59 -5.93 1.26
N VAL A 35 6.83 -6.15 1.68
CA VAL A 35 7.13 -6.56 3.07
C VAL A 35 7.30 -5.37 4.01
N THR A 36 7.56 -4.20 3.47
CA THR A 36 7.82 -2.97 4.22
C THR A 36 6.75 -2.60 5.25
N PRO A 37 5.44 -2.64 4.95
CA PRO A 37 4.43 -2.29 5.96
C PRO A 37 4.52 -3.13 7.22
N ALA A 38 4.74 -4.44 7.09
CA ALA A 38 4.91 -5.34 8.22
C ALA A 38 6.17 -5.00 9.04
N LEU A 39 7.28 -4.67 8.36
CA LEU A 39 8.52 -4.26 9.02
C LEU A 39 8.36 -2.94 9.76
N ILE A 40 7.71 -1.95 9.16
CA ILE A 40 7.48 -0.63 9.78
C ILE A 40 6.60 -0.77 11.02
N VAL A 41 5.50 -1.49 10.93
CA VAL A 41 4.60 -1.72 12.08
C VAL A 41 5.34 -2.49 13.17
N GLY A 42 6.08 -3.55 12.81
CA GLY A 42 6.89 -4.31 13.75
C GLY A 42 7.91 -3.46 14.49
N ALA A 43 8.65 -2.62 13.77
CA ALA A 43 9.64 -1.71 14.35
C ALA A 43 9.00 -0.61 15.21
N ALA A 44 7.94 0.03 14.71
CA ALA A 44 7.26 1.12 15.41
C ALA A 44 6.62 0.68 16.72
N LEU A 45 5.99 -0.49 16.73
CA LEU A 45 5.38 -1.08 17.92
C LEU A 45 6.41 -1.86 18.77
N GLN A 46 7.66 -1.94 18.32
CA GLN A 46 8.71 -2.72 18.98
C GLN A 46 8.25 -4.17 19.28
N LEU A 47 7.64 -4.79 18.27
CA LEU A 47 7.21 -6.18 18.34
C LEU A 47 8.44 -7.10 18.41
N SER A 48 8.26 -8.28 18.95
CA SER A 48 9.31 -9.30 18.93
C SER A 48 9.73 -9.63 17.49
N ALA A 49 10.97 -10.05 17.32
CA ALA A 49 11.47 -10.44 16.03
C ALA A 49 10.70 -11.63 15.43
N GLU A 50 10.24 -12.56 16.30
CA GLU A 50 9.39 -13.67 15.90
C GLU A 50 8.05 -13.19 15.35
N THR A 51 7.36 -12.29 16.04
CA THR A 51 6.08 -11.72 15.60
C THR A 51 6.26 -10.94 14.30
N THR A 52 7.29 -10.11 14.19
CA THR A 52 7.56 -9.35 12.95
C THR A 52 7.88 -10.27 11.78
N ALA A 53 8.70 -11.30 11.97
CA ALA A 53 8.99 -12.30 10.94
C ALA A 53 7.72 -13.05 10.50
N TYR A 54 6.85 -13.39 11.46
CA TYR A 54 5.56 -14.00 11.15
C TYR A 54 4.65 -13.08 10.35
N LEU A 55 4.56 -11.79 10.70
CA LEU A 55 3.81 -10.80 9.94
C LEU A 55 4.30 -10.70 8.49
N VAL A 56 5.62 -10.67 8.28
CA VAL A 56 6.23 -10.64 6.93
C VAL A 56 5.88 -11.91 6.16
N SER A 57 6.01 -13.08 6.77
CA SER A 57 5.66 -14.36 6.15
C SER A 57 4.18 -14.42 5.76
N MET A 58 3.29 -14.01 6.65
CA MET A 58 1.84 -13.99 6.39
C MET A 58 1.47 -12.94 5.33
N ALA A 59 2.16 -11.80 5.30
CA ALA A 59 1.99 -10.79 4.25
C ALA A 59 2.33 -11.38 2.87
N MET A 60 3.42 -12.12 2.74
CA MET A 60 3.79 -12.77 1.48
C MET A 60 2.78 -13.85 1.07
N ILE A 61 2.38 -14.72 1.99
CA ILE A 61 1.39 -15.77 1.71
C ILE A 61 0.05 -15.16 1.30
N ALA A 62 -0.45 -14.20 2.05
CA ALA A 62 -1.71 -13.54 1.75
C ALA A 62 -1.64 -12.77 0.43
N SER A 63 -0.53 -12.08 0.14
CA SER A 63 -0.30 -11.43 -1.16
C SER A 63 -0.29 -12.42 -2.32
N GLY A 64 0.31 -13.59 -2.13
CA GLY A 64 0.29 -14.67 -3.13
C GLY A 64 -1.13 -15.19 -3.38
N ILE A 65 -1.89 -15.49 -2.34
CA ILE A 65 -3.29 -15.92 -2.44
C ILE A 65 -4.14 -14.85 -3.13
N GLY A 66 -3.96 -13.59 -2.73
CA GLY A 66 -4.68 -12.46 -3.30
C GLY A 66 -4.37 -12.22 -4.77
N THR A 67 -3.11 -12.28 -5.14
CA THR A 67 -2.67 -12.17 -6.53
C THR A 67 -3.28 -13.32 -7.36
N TRP A 68 -3.30 -14.54 -6.83
CA TRP A 68 -3.94 -15.67 -7.49
C TRP A 68 -5.43 -15.45 -7.75
N LEU A 69 -6.16 -14.93 -6.76
CA LEU A 69 -7.58 -14.60 -6.91
C LEU A 69 -7.81 -13.50 -7.94
N GLN A 70 -6.98 -12.46 -7.93
CA GLN A 70 -7.09 -11.34 -8.86
C GLN A 70 -6.89 -11.77 -10.31
N VAL A 71 -5.83 -12.52 -10.60
CA VAL A 71 -5.46 -12.86 -11.99
C VAL A 71 -6.35 -13.96 -12.59
N ASN A 72 -6.86 -14.89 -11.77
CA ASN A 72 -7.66 -16.00 -12.28
C ASN A 72 -9.15 -15.66 -12.48
N ARG A 73 -9.68 -14.74 -11.68
CA ARG A 73 -11.07 -14.33 -11.72
C ARG A 73 -12.05 -15.50 -11.61
N TYR A 74 -12.36 -15.88 -10.39
CA TYR A 74 -13.32 -16.96 -10.11
C TYR A 74 -14.75 -16.41 -10.00
N GLY A 75 -15.55 -16.59 -11.03
CA GLY A 75 -16.91 -16.04 -11.08
C GLY A 75 -16.92 -14.52 -10.98
N ILE A 76 -17.43 -14.01 -9.88
CA ILE A 76 -17.49 -12.55 -9.59
C ILE A 76 -16.27 -12.01 -8.83
N VAL A 77 -15.36 -12.88 -8.40
CA VAL A 77 -14.18 -12.53 -7.59
C VAL A 77 -12.96 -12.38 -8.48
N GLY A 78 -12.26 -11.28 -8.37
CA GLY A 78 -11.04 -10.97 -9.12
C GLY A 78 -11.28 -10.04 -10.30
N SER A 79 -10.28 -9.21 -10.58
CA SER A 79 -10.29 -8.29 -11.73
C SER A 79 -9.99 -8.99 -13.06
N GLY A 80 -9.28 -10.13 -13.02
CA GLY A 80 -8.75 -10.82 -14.20
C GLY A 80 -7.63 -10.06 -14.90
N LEU A 81 -6.98 -9.13 -14.18
CA LEU A 81 -5.81 -8.36 -14.63
C LEU A 81 -4.57 -8.89 -13.93
N LEU A 82 -3.38 -8.53 -14.44
CA LEU A 82 -2.14 -8.71 -13.70
C LEU A 82 -2.10 -7.68 -12.56
N SER A 83 -2.94 -7.88 -11.58
CA SER A 83 -3.06 -7.05 -10.40
C SER A 83 -2.46 -7.79 -9.21
N ILE A 84 -1.30 -7.32 -8.74
CA ILE A 84 -0.63 -7.93 -7.61
C ILE A 84 -1.23 -7.35 -6.33
N GLN A 85 -1.45 -8.21 -5.36
CA GLN A 85 -1.90 -7.83 -4.02
C GLN A 85 -0.72 -7.60 -3.10
N SER A 86 -0.80 -6.57 -2.27
CA SER A 86 0.19 -6.26 -1.26
C SER A 86 -0.45 -5.73 0.00
N VAL A 87 0.28 -5.71 1.09
CA VAL A 87 -0.17 -5.04 2.31
C VAL A 87 -0.41 -3.56 2.03
N ASN A 88 -1.56 -3.10 2.48
CA ASN A 88 -2.02 -1.74 2.22
C ASN A 88 -1.32 -0.74 3.14
N PHE A 89 -0.58 0.20 2.57
CA PHE A 89 0.11 1.27 3.29
C PHE A 89 -0.82 2.21 4.06
N SER A 90 -2.08 2.34 3.65
CA SER A 90 -3.09 3.16 4.33
C SER A 90 -3.30 2.76 5.78
N PHE A 91 -3.10 1.49 6.10
CA PHE A 91 -3.27 0.97 7.45
C PHE A 91 -2.07 1.16 8.36
N VAL A 92 -0.88 1.41 7.80
CA VAL A 92 0.37 1.48 8.58
C VAL A 92 0.29 2.53 9.68
N THR A 93 -0.11 3.75 9.35
CA THR A 93 -0.17 4.85 10.32
C THR A 93 -1.21 4.61 11.42
N VAL A 94 -2.38 4.07 11.05
CA VAL A 94 -3.43 3.79 12.02
C VAL A 94 -3.07 2.61 12.91
N MET A 95 -2.45 1.56 12.37
CA MET A 95 -1.99 0.42 13.16
C MET A 95 -0.91 0.83 14.17
N ILE A 96 0.03 1.69 13.75
CA ILE A 96 1.04 2.25 14.65
C ILE A 96 0.38 3.10 15.74
N ALA A 97 -0.55 3.98 15.39
CA ALA A 97 -1.21 4.85 16.36
C ALA A 97 -2.01 4.04 17.40
N LEU A 98 -2.85 3.11 16.95
CA LEU A 98 -3.66 2.26 17.84
C LEU A 98 -2.77 1.35 18.69
N GLY A 99 -1.79 0.69 18.10
CA GLY A 99 -0.88 -0.20 18.82
C GLY A 99 -0.01 0.55 19.82
N SER A 100 0.47 1.75 19.49
CA SER A 100 1.26 2.58 20.41
C SER A 100 0.42 3.08 21.60
N SER A 101 -0.85 3.44 21.36
CA SER A 101 -1.78 3.79 22.44
C SER A 101 -1.99 2.61 23.39
N MET A 102 -2.27 1.43 22.86
CA MET A 102 -2.43 0.22 23.69
C MET A 102 -1.15 -0.12 24.48
N LYS A 103 0.01 0.06 23.84
CA LYS A 103 1.31 -0.18 24.48
C LYS A 103 1.55 0.80 25.62
N SER A 104 1.21 2.08 25.47
CA SER A 104 1.30 3.08 26.54
C SER A 104 0.37 2.78 27.71
N ASP A 105 -0.77 2.13 27.46
CA ASP A 105 -1.71 1.65 28.45
C ASP A 105 -1.26 0.34 29.15
N GLY A 106 -0.07 -0.18 28.80
CA GLY A 106 0.55 -1.35 29.40
C GLY A 106 0.09 -2.70 28.83
N PHE A 107 -0.59 -2.74 27.69
CA PHE A 107 -0.99 -3.99 27.05
C PHE A 107 0.21 -4.73 26.44
N HIS A 108 0.18 -6.07 26.56
CA HIS A 108 1.17 -6.96 25.98
C HIS A 108 0.98 -7.14 24.47
N GLU A 109 2.06 -7.55 23.80
CA GLU A 109 2.11 -7.75 22.35
C GLU A 109 0.96 -8.60 21.80
N GLU A 110 0.65 -9.74 22.45
CA GLU A 110 -0.42 -10.63 22.00
C GLU A 110 -1.79 -9.95 21.98
N LEU A 111 -2.10 -9.15 22.99
CA LEU A 111 -3.37 -8.43 23.06
C LEU A 111 -3.43 -7.29 22.05
N ILE A 112 -2.31 -6.60 21.82
CA ILE A 112 -2.19 -5.59 20.75
C ILE A 112 -2.47 -6.24 19.41
N MET A 113 -1.81 -7.35 19.10
CA MET A 113 -2.00 -8.08 17.84
C MET A 113 -3.42 -8.61 17.69
N SER A 114 -4.00 -9.21 18.73
CA SER A 114 -5.38 -9.71 18.69
C SER A 114 -6.39 -8.59 18.43
N SER A 115 -6.16 -7.41 18.98
CA SER A 115 -7.00 -6.23 18.81
C SER A 115 -6.89 -5.68 17.39
N LEU A 116 -5.67 -5.44 16.91
CA LEU A 116 -5.44 -4.87 15.55
C LEU A 116 -5.96 -5.82 14.46
N LEU A 117 -5.68 -7.10 14.58
CA LEU A 117 -6.13 -8.11 13.60
C LEU A 117 -7.63 -8.37 13.71
N GLY A 118 -8.18 -8.40 14.92
CA GLY A 118 -9.61 -8.60 15.15
C GLY A 118 -10.46 -7.46 14.58
N VAL A 119 -10.04 -6.22 14.80
CA VAL A 119 -10.69 -5.03 14.22
C VAL A 119 -10.54 -5.01 12.70
N SER A 120 -9.38 -5.41 12.18
CA SER A 120 -9.16 -5.55 10.75
C SER A 120 -10.10 -6.61 10.15
N PHE A 121 -10.23 -7.77 10.79
CA PHE A 121 -11.11 -8.85 10.33
C PHE A 121 -12.58 -8.41 10.25
N VAL A 122 -13.06 -7.67 11.23
CA VAL A 122 -14.44 -7.16 11.20
C VAL A 122 -14.59 -6.02 10.18
N GLY A 123 -13.61 -5.11 10.13
CA GLY A 123 -13.65 -3.94 9.25
C GLY A 123 -13.66 -4.28 7.77
N VAL A 124 -13.05 -5.39 7.38
CA VAL A 124 -12.96 -5.81 5.98
C VAL A 124 -14.32 -6.09 5.34
N PHE A 125 -15.34 -6.45 6.11
CA PHE A 125 -16.69 -6.65 5.58
C PHE A 125 -17.30 -5.37 4.99
N LEU A 126 -16.80 -4.20 5.37
CA LEU A 126 -17.13 -2.92 4.73
C LEU A 126 -16.63 -2.89 3.27
N VAL A 127 -15.45 -3.43 3.00
CA VAL A 127 -14.92 -3.53 1.62
C VAL A 127 -15.74 -4.51 0.80
N VAL A 128 -16.04 -5.68 1.37
CA VAL A 128 -16.89 -6.69 0.70
C VAL A 128 -18.26 -6.09 0.38
N GLY A 129 -18.90 -5.43 1.34
CA GLY A 129 -20.18 -4.73 1.12
C GLY A 129 -20.08 -3.63 0.06
N SER A 130 -19.03 -2.83 0.12
CA SER A 130 -18.79 -1.74 -0.85
C SER A 130 -18.66 -2.24 -2.29
N SER A 131 -18.10 -3.43 -2.50
CA SER A 131 -17.96 -4.01 -3.84
C SER A 131 -19.29 -4.20 -4.55
N PHE A 132 -20.36 -4.52 -3.80
CA PHE A 132 -21.70 -4.70 -4.34
C PHE A 132 -22.44 -3.39 -4.61
N ILE A 133 -22.14 -2.35 -3.88
CA ILE A 133 -22.76 -1.02 -4.05
C ILE A 133 -21.90 -0.06 -4.90
N LEU A 134 -20.75 -0.51 -5.39
CA LEU A 134 -19.80 0.29 -6.15
C LEU A 134 -20.42 1.06 -7.32
N PRO A 135 -21.33 0.47 -8.14
CA PRO A 135 -21.98 1.20 -9.23
C PRO A 135 -22.77 2.44 -8.77
N TYR A 136 -23.30 2.42 -7.55
CA TYR A 136 -24.06 3.53 -6.96
C TYR A 136 -23.17 4.61 -6.35
N LEU A 137 -21.92 4.27 -6.01
CA LEU A 137 -20.94 5.18 -5.41
C LEU A 137 -20.18 6.05 -6.42
N ARG A 138 -20.50 6.00 -7.72
CA ARG A 138 -19.83 6.76 -8.78
C ARG A 138 -19.80 8.27 -8.55
N ARG A 139 -20.82 8.83 -7.88
CA ARG A 139 -20.85 10.25 -7.54
C ARG A 139 -19.85 10.64 -6.45
N VAL A 140 -19.48 9.67 -5.62
CA VAL A 140 -18.51 9.84 -4.52
C VAL A 140 -17.09 9.51 -4.98
N ILE A 141 -16.95 8.50 -5.86
CA ILE A 141 -15.67 8.03 -6.38
C ILE A 141 -15.28 8.89 -7.59
N THR A 142 -14.73 10.05 -7.32
CA THR A 142 -14.16 10.94 -8.35
C THR A 142 -12.64 10.88 -8.32
N PRO A 143 -11.95 11.16 -9.43
CA PRO A 143 -10.48 11.24 -9.43
C PRO A 143 -9.94 12.20 -8.39
N THR A 144 -10.62 13.32 -8.16
CA THR A 144 -10.25 14.30 -7.14
C THR A 144 -10.26 13.68 -5.75
N VAL A 145 -11.35 12.99 -5.37
CA VAL A 145 -11.46 12.33 -4.05
C VAL A 145 -10.42 11.21 -3.89
N SER A 146 -10.32 10.33 -4.90
CA SER A 146 -9.32 9.24 -4.88
C SER A 146 -7.89 9.77 -4.79
N GLY A 147 -7.58 10.81 -5.57
CA GLY A 147 -6.27 11.45 -5.54
C GLY A 147 -5.93 12.09 -4.20
N ILE A 148 -6.90 12.74 -3.54
CA ILE A 148 -6.72 13.30 -2.19
C ILE A 148 -6.42 12.19 -1.18
N VAL A 149 -7.13 11.07 -1.23
CA VAL A 149 -6.88 9.93 -0.33
C VAL A 149 -5.46 9.40 -0.51
N VAL A 150 -5.04 9.14 -1.76
CA VAL A 150 -3.68 8.67 -2.07
C VAL A 150 -2.62 9.69 -1.63
N LEU A 151 -2.87 10.98 -1.88
CA LEU A 151 -1.98 12.05 -1.43
C LEU A 151 -1.83 12.08 0.09
N MET A 152 -2.94 11.98 0.83
CA MET A 152 -2.92 11.96 2.30
C MET A 152 -2.20 10.74 2.87
N ILE A 153 -2.35 9.57 2.22
CA ILE A 153 -1.59 8.36 2.57
C ILE A 153 -0.09 8.61 2.44
N GLY A 154 0.35 9.09 1.27
CA GLY A 154 1.76 9.39 1.04
C GLY A 154 2.33 10.39 2.04
N LEU A 155 1.64 11.51 2.27
CA LEU A 155 2.07 12.55 3.20
C LEU A 155 2.13 12.04 4.65
N SER A 156 1.18 11.23 5.09
CA SER A 156 1.18 10.64 6.43
C SER A 156 2.34 9.67 6.64
N LEU A 157 2.67 8.90 5.60
CA LEU A 157 3.77 7.93 5.64
C LEU A 157 5.15 8.59 5.60
N ILE A 158 5.31 9.77 5.01
CA ILE A 158 6.59 10.51 5.01
C ILE A 158 7.07 10.71 6.44
N LYS A 159 6.19 11.01 7.39
CA LYS A 159 6.53 11.14 8.81
C LYS A 159 7.15 9.84 9.36
N VAL A 160 6.60 8.70 9.00
CA VAL A 160 7.14 7.39 9.40
C VAL A 160 8.50 7.15 8.75
N GLY A 161 8.63 7.43 7.47
CA GLY A 161 9.90 7.30 6.73
C GLY A 161 11.04 8.13 7.34
N ILE A 162 10.75 9.35 7.75
CA ILE A 162 11.75 10.24 8.40
C ILE A 162 12.11 9.74 9.82
N ILE A 163 11.16 9.19 10.56
CA ILE A 163 11.47 8.57 11.85
C ILE A 163 12.42 7.38 11.66
N ASP A 164 12.15 6.53 10.69
CA ASP A 164 13.03 5.39 10.38
C ASP A 164 14.39 5.85 9.85
N PHE A 165 14.44 6.90 9.05
CA PHE A 165 15.68 7.51 8.58
C PHE A 165 16.60 7.94 9.73
N GLY A 166 16.02 8.44 10.82
CA GLY A 166 16.76 8.80 12.05
C GLY A 166 17.12 7.63 12.95
N GLY A 167 16.78 6.40 12.60
CA GLY A 167 17.06 5.19 13.37
C GLY A 167 15.83 4.50 13.95
N GLY A 168 14.63 5.04 13.70
CA GLY A 168 13.36 4.46 14.10
C GLY A 168 12.96 4.75 15.55
N PHE A 169 11.86 4.13 15.97
CA PHE A 169 11.31 4.30 17.32
C PHE A 169 12.24 3.74 18.42
N ALA A 170 12.98 2.67 18.11
CA ALA A 170 13.96 2.10 19.03
C ALA A 170 15.10 3.09 19.33
N ALA A 171 15.59 3.81 18.32
CA ALA A 171 16.61 4.83 18.49
C ALA A 171 16.08 6.04 19.30
N LYS A 172 14.81 6.40 19.15
CA LYS A 172 14.18 7.44 19.99
C LYS A 172 14.16 7.04 21.45
N SER A 173 13.84 5.80 21.77
CA SER A 173 13.80 5.30 23.15
C SER A 173 15.19 5.13 23.79
N SER A 174 16.21 4.82 22.97
CA SER A 174 17.61 4.65 23.43
C SER A 174 18.43 5.95 23.42
N GLY A 175 17.88 7.06 22.91
CA GLY A 175 18.57 8.33 22.83
C GLY A 175 19.60 8.44 21.70
N THR A 176 19.65 7.49 20.77
CA THR A 176 20.55 7.49 19.60
C THR A 176 19.91 8.02 18.33
N PHE A 177 18.70 8.54 18.42
CA PHE A 177 17.94 9.05 17.27
C PHE A 177 18.68 10.21 16.58
N GLY A 178 18.82 10.10 15.28
CA GLY A 178 19.47 11.14 14.46
C GLY A 178 20.99 11.21 14.63
N ASN A 179 21.63 10.18 15.17
CA ASN A 179 23.09 10.13 15.22
C ASN A 179 23.69 10.02 13.81
N TYR A 180 25.00 10.27 13.68
CA TYR A 180 25.70 10.30 12.39
C TYR A 180 25.64 8.95 11.65
N GLU A 181 25.62 7.83 12.37
CA GLU A 181 25.55 6.49 11.78
C GLU A 181 24.20 6.27 11.10
N HIS A 182 23.09 6.56 11.79
CA HIS A 182 21.75 6.44 11.22
C HIS A 182 21.55 7.38 10.04
N LEU A 183 21.92 8.66 10.20
CA LEU A 183 21.77 9.63 9.12
C LEU A 183 22.68 9.31 7.93
N GLY A 184 23.91 8.85 8.18
CA GLY A 184 24.85 8.49 7.13
C GLY A 184 24.35 7.29 6.30
N VAL A 185 23.86 6.25 6.95
CA VAL A 185 23.31 5.06 6.28
C VAL A 185 22.02 5.40 5.53
N GLY A 186 21.11 6.13 6.15
CA GLY A 186 19.86 6.56 5.50
C GLY A 186 20.12 7.42 4.26
N LEU A 187 21.06 8.37 4.35
CA LEU A 187 21.46 9.22 3.23
C LEU A 187 22.13 8.42 2.11
N LEU A 188 23.01 7.48 2.44
CA LEU A 188 23.62 6.58 1.47
C LEU A 188 22.58 5.82 0.67
N VAL A 189 21.62 5.21 1.35
CA VAL A 189 20.53 4.47 0.70
C VAL A 189 19.73 5.38 -0.22
N LEU A 190 19.34 6.55 0.27
CA LEU A 190 18.58 7.54 -0.51
C LEU A 190 19.33 7.95 -1.80
N ILE A 191 20.62 8.25 -1.69
CA ILE A 191 21.45 8.65 -2.85
C ILE A 191 21.55 7.49 -3.85
N VAL A 192 21.76 6.27 -3.38
CA VAL A 192 21.85 5.07 -4.25
C VAL A 192 20.53 4.84 -4.97
N VAL A 193 19.40 4.91 -4.25
CA VAL A 193 18.07 4.74 -4.85
C VAL A 193 17.80 5.79 -5.93
N ILE A 194 18.11 7.06 -5.66
CA ILE A 194 17.98 8.15 -6.63
C ILE A 194 18.89 7.90 -7.84
N GLY A 195 20.15 7.54 -7.61
CA GLY A 195 21.12 7.29 -8.68
C GLY A 195 20.65 6.19 -9.64
N PHE A 196 20.14 5.07 -9.11
CA PHE A 196 19.62 3.99 -9.95
C PHE A 196 18.31 4.36 -10.65
N ASN A 197 17.46 5.19 -10.05
CA ASN A 197 16.28 5.71 -10.71
C ASN A 197 16.59 6.66 -11.89
N CYS A 198 17.77 7.28 -11.90
CA CYS A 198 18.26 8.08 -13.03
C CYS A 198 18.91 7.24 -14.14
N CYS A 199 19.14 5.95 -13.95
CA CYS A 199 19.73 5.08 -14.94
C CYS A 199 18.83 4.90 -16.18
N ARG A 200 19.43 4.76 -17.37
CA ARG A 200 18.72 4.51 -18.61
C ARG A 200 18.17 3.10 -18.71
N SER A 201 18.82 2.13 -18.07
CA SER A 201 18.36 0.74 -18.07
C SER A 201 17.08 0.57 -17.24
N PRO A 202 15.99 0.07 -17.85
CA PRO A 202 14.73 -0.17 -17.12
C PRO A 202 14.91 -1.12 -15.93
N LEU A 203 15.73 -2.15 -16.09
CA LEU A 203 15.98 -3.18 -15.06
C LEU A 203 16.66 -2.58 -13.82
N LEU A 204 17.68 -1.74 -14.02
CA LEU A 204 18.39 -1.06 -12.93
C LEU A 204 17.47 -0.05 -12.20
N ARG A 205 16.64 0.65 -12.96
CA ARG A 205 15.69 1.61 -12.43
C ARG A 205 14.62 0.93 -11.56
N MET A 206 14.09 -0.22 -12.02
CA MET A 206 13.12 -1.01 -11.25
C MET A 206 13.72 -1.60 -9.98
N GLY A 207 14.96 -2.10 -10.07
CA GLY A 207 15.69 -2.67 -8.94
C GLY A 207 16.30 -1.64 -7.99
N GLY A 208 16.17 -0.34 -8.28
CA GLY A 208 16.87 0.72 -7.54
C GLY A 208 16.63 0.70 -6.03
N ILE A 209 15.39 0.44 -5.58
CA ILE A 209 15.08 0.33 -4.15
C ILE A 209 15.77 -0.88 -3.55
N ALA A 210 15.68 -2.05 -4.20
CA ALA A 210 16.34 -3.26 -3.71
C ALA A 210 17.86 -3.11 -3.65
N ILE A 211 18.47 -2.50 -4.67
CA ILE A 211 19.91 -2.22 -4.71
C ILE A 211 20.30 -1.25 -3.60
N GLY A 212 19.54 -0.18 -3.40
CA GLY A 212 19.77 0.78 -2.32
C GLY A 212 19.73 0.13 -0.95
N LEU A 213 18.75 -0.74 -0.71
CA LEU A 213 18.65 -1.51 0.53
C LEU A 213 19.82 -2.47 0.72
N CYS A 214 20.25 -3.17 -0.34
CA CYS A 214 21.44 -4.05 -0.28
C CYS A 214 22.70 -3.25 0.09
N VAL A 215 22.93 -2.11 -0.55
CA VAL A 215 24.07 -1.22 -0.25
C VAL A 215 24.01 -0.73 1.19
N GLY A 216 22.85 -0.26 1.64
CA GLY A 216 22.65 0.19 3.02
C GLY A 216 22.82 -0.92 4.05
N TYR A 217 22.36 -2.13 3.73
CA TYR A 217 22.54 -3.30 4.58
C TYR A 217 24.02 -3.70 4.72
N ILE A 218 24.77 -3.71 3.62
CA ILE A 218 26.22 -3.94 3.64
C ILE A 218 26.93 -2.88 4.46
N ALA A 219 26.60 -1.60 4.27
CA ALA A 219 27.17 -0.51 5.07
C ALA A 219 26.87 -0.68 6.57
N SER A 220 25.63 -1.08 6.90
CA SER A 220 25.22 -1.34 8.28
C SER A 220 25.95 -2.53 8.89
N LEU A 221 26.23 -3.58 8.10
CA LEU A 221 27.07 -4.71 8.53
C LEU A 221 28.49 -4.23 8.89
N CYS A 222 29.09 -3.38 8.06
CA CYS A 222 30.42 -2.82 8.32
C CYS A 222 30.45 -1.94 9.57
N LEU A 223 29.36 -1.29 9.91
CA LEU A 223 29.23 -0.44 11.10
C LEU A 223 28.78 -1.22 12.35
N GLY A 224 28.51 -2.52 12.23
CA GLY A 224 28.06 -3.34 13.37
C GLY A 224 26.64 -3.02 13.84
N MET A 225 25.80 -2.45 12.97
CA MET A 225 24.40 -2.10 13.29
C MET A 225 23.42 -3.25 13.13
N VAL A 226 23.86 -4.39 12.60
CA VAL A 226 22.98 -5.54 12.29
C VAL A 226 23.09 -6.58 13.37
N ASP A 227 21.96 -7.01 13.93
CA ASP A 227 21.86 -8.06 14.92
C ASP A 227 21.16 -9.29 14.33
N PHE A 228 21.89 -10.41 14.25
CA PHE A 228 21.38 -11.69 13.75
C PHE A 228 20.80 -12.59 14.84
N SER A 229 20.82 -12.16 16.10
CA SER A 229 20.33 -12.99 17.22
C SER A 229 18.88 -13.40 17.06
N SER A 230 18.07 -12.54 16.46
CA SER A 230 16.65 -12.75 16.19
C SER A 230 16.36 -13.90 15.21
N MET A 231 17.33 -14.29 14.38
CA MET A 231 17.17 -15.37 13.40
C MET A 231 17.42 -16.77 13.96
N ARG A 232 18.08 -16.88 15.12
CA ARG A 232 18.58 -18.16 15.62
C ARG A 232 17.51 -19.18 15.99
N ASN A 233 16.32 -18.73 16.38
CA ASN A 233 15.25 -19.56 16.91
C ASN A 233 14.02 -19.65 15.98
N LEU A 234 14.16 -19.24 14.71
CA LEU A 234 13.05 -19.30 13.77
C LEU A 234 12.84 -20.73 13.26
N PRO A 235 11.60 -21.20 13.12
CA PRO A 235 11.30 -22.49 12.54
C PRO A 235 11.71 -22.51 11.06
N LEU A 236 12.01 -23.70 10.52
CA LEU A 236 12.37 -23.86 9.11
C LEU A 236 11.21 -23.53 8.18
N ILE A 237 10.01 -23.96 8.55
CA ILE A 237 8.77 -23.72 7.80
C ILE A 237 7.72 -23.19 8.76
N THR A 238 6.98 -22.18 8.32
CA THR A 238 5.80 -21.68 9.05
C THR A 238 4.54 -21.98 8.27
N ILE A 239 3.52 -22.42 8.96
CA ILE A 239 2.20 -22.65 8.41
C ILE A 239 1.27 -21.56 8.95
N PRO A 240 0.39 -20.98 8.12
CA PRO A 240 -0.59 -20.04 8.62
C PRO A 240 -1.47 -20.65 9.72
N HIS A 241 -1.51 -19.99 10.87
CA HIS A 241 -2.38 -20.36 11.98
C HIS A 241 -3.51 -19.33 12.08
N PRO A 242 -4.75 -19.71 11.74
CA PRO A 242 -5.88 -18.81 11.89
C PRO A 242 -6.01 -18.36 13.35
N PHE A 243 -6.13 -17.03 13.52
CA PHE A 243 -6.27 -16.38 14.84
C PHE A 243 -5.17 -16.76 15.85
N LYS A 244 -3.92 -16.87 15.39
CA LYS A 244 -2.76 -17.20 16.24
C LYS A 244 -2.68 -16.34 17.50
N TYR A 245 -2.98 -15.05 17.40
CA TYR A 245 -2.95 -14.10 18.52
C TYR A 245 -4.29 -13.94 19.24
N GLY A 246 -5.30 -14.75 18.89
CA GLY A 246 -6.64 -14.61 19.38
C GLY A 246 -7.45 -13.57 18.60
N PHE A 247 -8.62 -13.24 19.14
CA PHE A 247 -9.53 -12.27 18.55
C PHE A 247 -10.02 -11.31 19.62
N SER A 248 -9.85 -10.03 19.39
CA SER A 248 -10.38 -8.96 20.25
C SER A 248 -10.98 -7.87 19.38
N PHE A 249 -12.03 -7.24 19.85
CA PHE A 249 -12.75 -6.20 19.11
C PHE A 249 -12.99 -4.97 19.98
N SER A 250 -12.70 -3.80 19.44
CA SER A 250 -13.03 -2.51 20.03
C SER A 250 -13.77 -1.65 19.01
N PHE A 251 -14.95 -1.18 19.41
CA PHE A 251 -15.77 -0.33 18.53
C PHE A 251 -15.07 0.98 18.17
N HIS A 252 -14.32 1.60 19.09
CA HIS A 252 -13.58 2.83 18.83
C HIS A 252 -12.50 2.61 17.76
N GLN A 253 -11.73 1.54 17.88
CA GLN A 253 -10.72 1.17 16.88
C GLN A 253 -11.37 0.84 15.54
N PHE A 254 -12.53 0.16 15.57
CA PHE A 254 -13.29 -0.17 14.36
C PHE A 254 -13.73 1.09 13.59
N LEU A 255 -14.09 2.18 14.24
CA LEU A 255 -14.48 3.42 13.55
C LEU A 255 -13.34 3.93 12.66
N VAL A 256 -12.11 3.94 13.16
CA VAL A 256 -10.93 4.39 12.39
C VAL A 256 -10.57 3.38 11.31
N VAL A 257 -10.37 2.13 11.68
CA VAL A 257 -9.95 1.06 10.74
C VAL A 257 -11.01 0.86 9.67
N GLY A 258 -12.30 0.87 10.02
CA GLY A 258 -13.41 0.79 9.07
C GLY A 258 -13.44 1.96 8.09
N THR A 259 -13.17 3.18 8.57
CA THR A 259 -13.05 4.35 7.69
C THR A 259 -11.88 4.20 6.71
N ILE A 260 -10.72 3.75 7.18
CA ILE A 260 -9.58 3.46 6.29
C ILE A 260 -9.95 2.40 5.25
N TYR A 261 -10.70 1.36 5.63
CA TYR A 261 -11.20 0.38 4.66
C TYR A 261 -12.09 1.00 3.58
N LEU A 262 -13.01 1.89 3.94
CA LEU A 262 -13.84 2.59 2.97
C LEU A 262 -13.01 3.50 2.05
N LEU A 263 -12.00 4.18 2.59
CA LEU A 263 -11.08 4.99 1.79
C LEU A 263 -10.18 4.13 0.89
N SER A 264 -9.77 2.95 1.34
CA SER A 264 -8.98 2.02 0.53
C SER A 264 -9.74 1.46 -0.67
N VAL A 265 -11.06 1.43 -0.63
CA VAL A 265 -11.88 1.09 -1.82
C VAL A 265 -11.65 2.11 -2.95
N LEU A 266 -11.50 3.39 -2.61
CA LEU A 266 -11.21 4.44 -3.60
C LEU A 266 -9.82 4.26 -4.22
N GLU A 267 -8.84 3.86 -3.41
CA GLU A 267 -7.49 3.53 -3.88
C GLU A 267 -7.54 2.31 -4.82
N ALA A 268 -8.20 1.22 -4.42
CA ALA A 268 -8.34 0.01 -5.23
C ALA A 268 -9.02 0.29 -6.58
N VAL A 269 -10.05 1.13 -6.61
CA VAL A 269 -10.71 1.55 -7.85
C VAL A 269 -9.72 2.26 -8.78
N GLY A 270 -8.92 3.17 -8.23
CA GLY A 270 -7.86 3.88 -8.99
C GLY A 270 -6.82 2.92 -9.57
N ASP A 271 -6.33 2.01 -8.76
CA ASP A 271 -5.30 1.04 -9.14
C ASP A 271 -5.79 0.03 -10.18
N ILE A 272 -6.99 -0.51 -10.03
CA ILE A 272 -7.59 -1.43 -11.01
C ILE A 272 -7.82 -0.72 -12.34
N THR A 273 -8.26 0.54 -12.29
CA THR A 273 -8.44 1.36 -13.50
C THR A 273 -7.10 1.57 -14.20
N ALA A 274 -6.06 1.97 -13.46
CA ALA A 274 -4.72 2.15 -14.01
C ALA A 274 -4.15 0.85 -14.59
N THR A 275 -4.36 -0.29 -13.90
CA THR A 275 -3.92 -1.61 -14.40
C THR A 275 -4.66 -1.99 -15.70
N ALA A 276 -5.96 -1.70 -15.80
CA ALA A 276 -6.73 -1.93 -17.02
C ALA A 276 -6.18 -1.07 -18.18
N MET A 277 -5.88 0.20 -17.91
CA MET A 277 -5.31 1.12 -18.94
C MET A 277 -3.96 0.62 -19.45
N VAL A 278 -3.02 0.30 -18.57
CA VAL A 278 -1.68 -0.16 -18.98
C VAL A 278 -1.73 -1.54 -19.65
N SER A 279 -2.77 -2.34 -19.36
CA SER A 279 -3.03 -3.63 -19.97
C SER A 279 -3.86 -3.53 -21.27
N ARG A 280 -4.11 -2.32 -21.78
CA ARG A 280 -4.93 -2.03 -22.97
C ARG A 280 -6.33 -2.62 -22.90
N ARG A 281 -6.95 -2.57 -21.73
CA ARG A 281 -8.32 -3.03 -21.52
C ARG A 281 -9.27 -1.84 -21.35
N PRO A 282 -10.57 -2.02 -21.70
CA PRO A 282 -11.54 -0.95 -21.57
C PRO A 282 -11.64 -0.44 -20.13
N ILE A 283 -11.76 0.90 -19.99
CA ILE A 283 -12.02 1.58 -18.73
C ILE A 283 -13.45 2.11 -18.62
N GLN A 284 -14.32 1.65 -19.51
CA GLN A 284 -15.74 1.96 -19.57
C GLN A 284 -16.53 0.69 -19.98
N GLY A 285 -17.83 0.72 -19.72
CA GLY A 285 -18.72 -0.39 -20.09
C GLY A 285 -18.81 -1.52 -19.06
N GLU A 286 -19.54 -2.58 -19.44
CA GLU A 286 -19.83 -3.69 -18.53
C GLU A 286 -18.60 -4.50 -18.12
N GLU A 287 -17.67 -4.72 -19.04
CA GLU A 287 -16.43 -5.44 -18.76
C GLU A 287 -15.62 -4.73 -17.68
N TYR A 288 -15.45 -3.42 -17.81
CA TYR A 288 -14.74 -2.61 -16.82
C TYR A 288 -15.45 -2.65 -15.46
N GLN A 289 -16.76 -2.48 -15.43
CA GLN A 289 -17.55 -2.53 -14.19
C GLN A 289 -17.41 -3.87 -13.49
N SER A 290 -17.44 -4.94 -14.24
CA SER A 290 -17.29 -6.30 -13.75
C SER A 290 -15.89 -6.55 -13.18
N ARG A 291 -14.83 -6.02 -13.85
CA ARG A 291 -13.45 -6.07 -13.36
C ARG A 291 -13.26 -5.27 -12.07
N LEU A 292 -13.86 -4.09 -12.01
CA LEU A 292 -13.78 -3.21 -10.87
C LEU A 292 -14.44 -3.83 -9.64
N LYS A 293 -15.69 -4.29 -9.80
CA LYS A 293 -16.43 -4.99 -8.74
C LYS A 293 -15.69 -6.24 -8.27
N GLY A 294 -15.24 -7.07 -9.22
CA GLY A 294 -14.51 -8.30 -8.90
C GLY A 294 -13.19 -8.04 -8.21
N GLY A 295 -12.46 -7.02 -8.62
CA GLY A 295 -11.19 -6.64 -8.01
C GLY A 295 -11.34 -6.14 -6.58
N VAL A 296 -12.29 -5.26 -6.31
CA VAL A 296 -12.58 -4.77 -4.96
C VAL A 296 -13.11 -5.91 -4.06
N LEU A 297 -13.93 -6.81 -4.60
CA LEU A 297 -14.40 -7.98 -3.86
C LEU A 297 -13.22 -8.91 -3.49
N ALA A 298 -12.29 -9.12 -4.41
CA ALA A 298 -11.08 -9.89 -4.13
C ALA A 298 -10.21 -9.25 -3.05
N ASP A 299 -10.03 -7.91 -3.08
CA ASP A 299 -9.33 -7.19 -2.01
C ASP A 299 -9.96 -7.43 -0.64
N GLY A 300 -11.30 -7.39 -0.57
CA GLY A 300 -12.03 -7.70 0.65
C GLY A 300 -11.81 -9.14 1.11
N LEU A 301 -12.05 -10.12 0.24
CA LEU A 301 -11.92 -11.54 0.60
C LEU A 301 -10.50 -11.91 1.02
N VAL A 302 -9.49 -11.38 0.32
CA VAL A 302 -8.08 -11.58 0.68
C VAL A 302 -7.75 -10.95 2.01
N SER A 303 -8.28 -9.77 2.30
CA SER A 303 -8.06 -9.10 3.59
C SER A 303 -8.76 -9.83 4.75
N VAL A 304 -9.86 -10.56 4.50
CA VAL A 304 -10.44 -11.50 5.49
C VAL A 304 -9.42 -12.60 5.81
N ILE A 305 -8.87 -13.23 4.78
CA ILE A 305 -7.86 -14.29 4.95
C ILE A 305 -6.61 -13.71 5.64
N ALA A 306 -6.12 -12.56 5.19
CA ALA A 306 -4.95 -11.90 5.74
C ALA A 306 -5.11 -11.62 7.23
N SER A 307 -6.21 -11.00 7.63
CA SER A 307 -6.47 -10.68 9.05
C SER A 307 -6.61 -11.95 9.90
N ALA A 308 -7.20 -13.02 9.34
CA ALA A 308 -7.34 -14.29 10.03
C ALA A 308 -6.00 -15.00 10.23
N VAL A 309 -5.08 -14.96 9.26
CA VAL A 309 -3.78 -15.64 9.37
C VAL A 309 -2.70 -14.81 10.06
N GLY A 310 -2.97 -13.54 10.34
CA GLY A 310 -2.04 -12.66 11.04
C GLY A 310 -1.23 -11.74 10.13
N SER A 311 -1.80 -11.33 9.00
CA SER A 311 -1.27 -10.25 8.15
C SER A 311 -2.10 -8.99 8.29
N LEU A 312 -1.48 -7.86 7.98
CA LEU A 312 -2.19 -6.59 7.81
C LEU A 312 -3.10 -6.65 6.56
N PRO A 313 -4.13 -5.79 6.47
CA PRO A 313 -5.02 -5.75 5.32
C PRO A 313 -4.28 -5.55 3.99
N LEU A 314 -4.80 -6.17 2.94
CA LEU A 314 -4.25 -6.10 1.60
C LEU A 314 -5.11 -5.24 0.66
N THR A 315 -4.47 -4.76 -0.40
CA THR A 315 -5.11 -4.09 -1.54
C THR A 315 -4.33 -4.35 -2.81
N THR A 316 -4.85 -3.91 -3.94
CA THR A 316 -4.11 -3.84 -5.21
C THR A 316 -2.88 -2.94 -5.06
N PHE A 317 -1.83 -3.26 -5.79
CA PHE A 317 -0.52 -2.65 -5.64
C PHE A 317 -0.18 -1.74 -6.84
N ALA A 318 -0.31 -0.43 -6.65
CA ALA A 318 -0.15 0.57 -7.71
C ALA A 318 1.23 0.54 -8.38
N GLN A 319 2.29 0.22 -7.64
CA GLN A 319 3.65 0.12 -8.20
C GLN A 319 3.77 -0.93 -9.31
N ASN A 320 2.93 -1.97 -9.29
CA ASN A 320 2.89 -2.97 -10.33
C ASN A 320 2.55 -2.38 -11.72
N ASN A 321 1.77 -1.32 -11.77
CA ASN A 321 1.43 -0.64 -13.02
C ASN A 321 2.67 -0.05 -13.70
N GLY A 322 3.58 0.51 -12.91
CA GLY A 322 4.89 0.96 -13.40
C GLY A 322 5.74 -0.19 -13.95
N VAL A 323 5.71 -1.34 -13.28
CA VAL A 323 6.45 -2.54 -13.74
C VAL A 323 5.89 -3.06 -15.06
N ILE A 324 4.56 -3.11 -15.23
CA ILE A 324 3.93 -3.48 -16.50
C ILE A 324 4.35 -2.53 -17.62
N GLN A 325 4.31 -1.22 -17.37
CA GLN A 325 4.72 -0.22 -18.37
C GLN A 325 6.19 -0.34 -18.78
N MET A 326 7.06 -0.68 -17.84
CA MET A 326 8.51 -0.75 -18.09
C MET A 326 8.94 -2.06 -18.74
N THR A 327 8.27 -3.16 -18.39
CA THR A 327 8.62 -4.51 -18.88
C THR A 327 7.83 -4.91 -20.11
N GLY A 328 6.69 -4.28 -20.35
CA GLY A 328 5.75 -4.71 -21.39
C GLY A 328 5.04 -6.04 -21.05
N VAL A 329 5.13 -6.53 -19.82
CA VAL A 329 4.52 -7.80 -19.39
C VAL A 329 3.22 -7.52 -18.64
N ALA A 330 2.09 -7.74 -19.33
CA ALA A 330 0.75 -7.58 -18.76
C ALA A 330 0.00 -8.91 -18.58
N SER A 331 0.65 -10.05 -18.84
CA SER A 331 0.03 -11.37 -18.82
C SER A 331 -0.41 -11.78 -17.42
N ARG A 332 -1.69 -12.11 -17.27
CA ARG A 332 -2.22 -12.66 -16.01
C ARG A 332 -1.66 -14.04 -15.66
N TYR A 333 -1.15 -14.77 -16.66
CA TYR A 333 -0.51 -16.07 -16.44
C TYR A 333 0.88 -15.92 -15.78
N VAL A 334 1.60 -14.84 -16.08
CA VAL A 334 2.80 -14.44 -15.31
C VAL A 334 2.41 -14.14 -13.86
N GLY A 335 1.26 -13.52 -13.63
CA GLY A 335 0.72 -13.28 -12.28
C GLY A 335 0.49 -14.56 -11.48
N ARG A 336 0.09 -15.66 -12.12
CA ARG A 336 0.00 -16.98 -11.45
C ARG A 336 1.35 -17.45 -10.92
N THR A 337 2.39 -17.29 -11.72
CA THR A 337 3.77 -17.64 -11.32
C THR A 337 4.22 -16.78 -10.15
N ILE A 338 3.97 -15.48 -10.19
CA ILE A 338 4.26 -14.56 -9.09
C ILE A 338 3.53 -14.99 -7.82
N ALA A 339 2.26 -15.32 -7.90
CA ALA A 339 1.45 -15.76 -6.77
C ALA A 339 2.01 -17.01 -6.09
N VAL A 340 2.37 -18.02 -6.87
CA VAL A 340 2.99 -19.25 -6.36
C VAL A 340 4.33 -18.96 -5.70
N MET A 341 5.17 -18.14 -6.33
CA MET A 341 6.47 -17.75 -5.76
C MET A 341 6.32 -17.02 -4.42
N LEU A 342 5.34 -16.10 -4.30
CA LEU A 342 5.08 -15.39 -3.05
C LEU A 342 4.63 -16.34 -1.92
N VAL A 343 3.77 -17.30 -2.21
CA VAL A 343 3.34 -18.31 -1.22
C VAL A 343 4.54 -19.14 -0.77
N ILE A 344 5.37 -19.61 -1.71
CA ILE A 344 6.56 -20.41 -1.39
C ILE A 344 7.53 -19.60 -0.52
N LEU A 345 7.82 -18.35 -0.89
CA LEU A 345 8.72 -17.47 -0.11
C LEU A 345 8.15 -17.20 1.30
N GLY A 346 6.84 -17.01 1.41
CA GLY A 346 6.19 -16.79 2.70
C GLY A 346 6.19 -17.98 3.66
N LEU A 347 6.33 -19.21 3.14
CA LEU A 347 6.42 -20.42 3.97
C LEU A 347 7.74 -20.53 4.74
N PHE A 348 8.78 -19.81 4.35
CA PHE A 348 10.10 -19.82 4.99
C PHE A 348 10.28 -18.63 5.92
N PRO A 349 10.11 -18.79 7.26
CA PRO A 349 10.26 -17.68 8.22
C PRO A 349 11.65 -17.06 8.25
N MET A 350 12.67 -17.79 7.80
CA MET A 350 14.03 -17.26 7.66
C MET A 350 14.08 -16.04 6.74
N ILE A 351 13.25 -15.98 5.70
CA ILE A 351 13.15 -14.83 4.80
C ILE A 351 12.61 -13.63 5.56
N GLY A 352 11.48 -13.78 6.28
CA GLY A 352 10.95 -12.75 7.15
C GLY A 352 11.93 -12.30 8.22
N GLY A 353 12.59 -13.27 8.89
CA GLY A 353 13.62 -13.01 9.89
C GLY A 353 14.82 -12.24 9.33
N PHE A 354 15.27 -12.53 8.13
CA PHE A 354 16.32 -11.76 7.45
C PHE A 354 15.89 -10.29 7.28
N PHE A 355 14.67 -10.03 6.85
CA PHE A 355 14.17 -8.67 6.69
C PHE A 355 14.08 -7.91 8.01
N THR A 356 13.81 -8.59 9.13
CA THR A 356 13.81 -7.95 10.46
C THR A 356 15.19 -7.49 10.92
N THR A 357 16.27 -8.04 10.35
CA THR A 357 17.63 -7.60 10.66
C THR A 357 18.02 -6.29 9.96
N ILE A 358 17.22 -5.84 8.98
CA ILE A 358 17.50 -4.59 8.27
C ILE A 358 17.30 -3.40 9.23
N PRO A 359 18.34 -2.58 9.48
CA PRO A 359 18.22 -1.42 10.35
C PRO A 359 17.16 -0.44 9.85
N SER A 360 16.43 0.20 10.78
CA SER A 360 15.42 1.20 10.44
C SER A 360 15.96 2.33 9.56
N ALA A 361 17.20 2.77 9.77
CA ALA A 361 17.81 3.82 8.97
C ALA A 361 17.97 3.43 7.48
N VAL A 362 18.25 2.15 7.20
CA VAL A 362 18.31 1.62 5.83
C VAL A 362 16.93 1.67 5.18
N LEU A 363 15.92 1.18 5.89
CA LEU A 363 14.53 1.25 5.43
C LEU A 363 14.09 2.69 5.22
N GLY A 364 14.36 3.58 6.17
CA GLY A 364 13.98 4.98 6.13
C GLY A 364 14.55 5.74 4.94
N GLY A 365 15.78 5.45 4.54
CA GLY A 365 16.41 6.05 3.36
C GLY A 365 15.65 5.72 2.07
N ALA A 366 15.22 4.48 1.87
CA ALA A 366 14.43 4.06 0.72
C ALA A 366 12.97 4.52 0.84
N MET A 367 12.37 4.40 2.02
CA MET A 367 10.96 4.66 2.27
C MET A 367 10.59 6.12 2.16
N THR A 368 11.47 7.04 2.56
CA THR A 368 11.24 8.48 2.41
C THR A 368 10.95 8.85 0.96
N LEU A 369 11.73 8.32 0.01
CA LEU A 369 11.48 8.54 -1.41
C LEU A 369 10.19 7.83 -1.86
N MET A 370 10.01 6.58 -1.46
CA MET A 370 8.86 5.78 -1.90
C MET A 370 7.53 6.41 -1.43
N PHE A 371 7.43 6.86 -0.19
CA PHE A 371 6.24 7.51 0.33
C PHE A 371 5.97 8.86 -0.34
N SER A 372 7.03 9.60 -0.64
CA SER A 372 6.92 10.83 -1.43
C SER A 372 6.41 10.54 -2.85
N MET A 373 6.81 9.44 -3.46
CA MET A 373 6.30 9.00 -4.77
C MET A 373 4.81 8.65 -4.72
N ILE A 374 4.32 8.06 -3.62
CA ILE A 374 2.88 7.84 -3.41
C ILE A 374 2.14 9.19 -3.36
N ALA A 375 2.67 10.17 -2.63
CA ALA A 375 2.09 11.51 -2.59
C ALA A 375 2.03 12.17 -3.99
N ILE A 376 3.09 12.04 -4.79
CA ILE A 376 3.13 12.54 -6.17
C ILE A 376 2.12 11.80 -7.06
N ALA A 377 1.93 10.49 -6.87
CA ALA A 377 0.89 9.75 -7.58
C ALA A 377 -0.51 10.30 -7.27
N GLY A 378 -0.79 10.63 -6.01
CA GLY A 378 -2.02 11.31 -5.61
C GLY A 378 -2.22 12.65 -6.33
N ILE A 379 -1.17 13.48 -6.39
CA ILE A 379 -1.20 14.75 -7.13
C ILE A 379 -1.52 14.53 -8.62
N ARG A 380 -0.88 13.54 -9.25
CA ARG A 380 -1.14 13.20 -10.67
C ARG A 380 -2.60 12.83 -10.91
N ILE A 381 -3.19 12.04 -10.01
CA ILE A 381 -4.62 11.68 -10.10
C ILE A 381 -5.50 12.93 -9.99
N ILE A 382 -5.20 13.83 -9.04
CA ILE A 382 -5.96 15.06 -8.83
C ILE A 382 -5.98 15.93 -10.09
N ILE A 383 -4.84 16.11 -10.75
CA ILE A 383 -4.71 17.00 -11.92
C ILE A 383 -5.19 16.37 -13.23
N THR A 384 -5.52 15.07 -13.27
CA THR A 384 -5.93 14.38 -14.51
C THR A 384 -7.13 15.04 -15.18
N ASN A 385 -8.10 15.52 -14.40
CA ASN A 385 -9.31 16.18 -14.91
C ASN A 385 -9.25 17.73 -14.81
N GLY A 386 -8.07 18.26 -14.49
CA GLY A 386 -7.87 19.70 -14.26
C GLY A 386 -8.36 20.14 -12.90
N LEU A 387 -7.75 21.20 -12.36
CA LEU A 387 -8.14 21.84 -11.10
C LEU A 387 -9.03 23.05 -11.40
N LYS A 388 -10.34 22.79 -11.58
CA LYS A 388 -11.34 23.88 -11.61
C LYS A 388 -11.54 24.43 -10.19
N ARG A 389 -12.23 25.54 -10.07
CA ARG A 389 -12.47 26.22 -8.78
C ARG A 389 -13.06 25.30 -7.71
N ARG A 390 -13.99 24.42 -8.10
CA ARG A 390 -14.62 23.43 -7.20
C ARG A 390 -13.61 22.43 -6.67
N GLU A 391 -12.88 21.79 -7.57
CA GLU A 391 -11.85 20.80 -7.24
C GLU A 391 -10.74 21.42 -6.39
N THR A 392 -10.33 22.66 -6.69
CA THR A 392 -9.34 23.39 -5.90
C THR A 392 -9.81 23.60 -4.45
N LEU A 393 -11.09 23.95 -4.23
CA LEU A 393 -11.65 24.11 -2.89
C LEU A 393 -11.66 22.77 -2.12
N ILE A 394 -12.06 21.69 -2.79
CA ILE A 394 -12.06 20.34 -2.18
C ILE A 394 -10.64 19.95 -1.77
N VAL A 395 -9.68 20.07 -2.67
CA VAL A 395 -8.27 19.72 -2.42
C VAL A 395 -7.69 20.59 -1.30
N ALA A 396 -7.84 21.89 -1.38
CA ALA A 396 -7.28 22.83 -0.41
C ALA A 396 -7.84 22.60 1.00
N THR A 397 -9.16 22.43 1.13
CA THR A 397 -9.80 22.19 2.43
C THR A 397 -9.42 20.83 3.00
N SER A 398 -9.39 19.79 2.16
CA SER A 398 -9.04 18.43 2.58
C SER A 398 -7.58 18.35 3.04
N LEU A 399 -6.66 19.00 2.33
CA LEU A 399 -5.25 19.10 2.73
C LEU A 399 -5.11 19.92 4.02
N GLY A 400 -5.78 21.07 4.09
CA GLY A 400 -5.71 21.94 5.26
C GLY A 400 -6.15 21.23 6.54
N LEU A 401 -7.29 20.54 6.51
CA LEU A 401 -7.79 19.80 7.66
C LEU A 401 -6.97 18.52 7.93
N GLY A 402 -6.67 17.73 6.89
CA GLY A 402 -5.91 16.49 7.06
C GLY A 402 -4.49 16.72 7.57
N LEU A 403 -3.73 17.63 6.98
CA LEU A 403 -2.38 17.97 7.45
C LEU A 403 -2.43 18.78 8.75
N GLY A 404 -3.40 19.68 8.91
CA GLY A 404 -3.57 20.45 10.15
C GLY A 404 -3.67 19.54 11.37
N VAL A 405 -4.45 18.49 11.28
CA VAL A 405 -4.56 17.46 12.33
C VAL A 405 -3.24 16.74 12.59
N SER A 406 -2.42 16.52 11.55
CA SER A 406 -1.07 15.92 11.73
C SER A 406 -0.14 16.77 12.58
N TYR A 407 -0.31 18.11 12.54
CA TYR A 407 0.51 19.03 13.31
C TYR A 407 0.02 19.22 14.73
N ASP A 408 -1.31 19.31 14.90
CA ASP A 408 -1.94 19.47 16.23
C ASP A 408 -3.21 18.63 16.32
N PRO A 409 -3.09 17.35 16.73
CA PRO A 409 -4.25 16.47 16.89
C PRO A 409 -5.23 16.94 17.97
N GLU A 410 -4.76 17.75 18.92
CA GLU A 410 -5.56 18.17 20.08
C GLU A 410 -6.66 19.20 19.73
N ILE A 411 -6.59 19.80 18.54
CA ILE A 411 -7.55 20.82 18.11
C ILE A 411 -9.01 20.34 18.16
N PHE A 412 -9.25 19.05 18.00
CA PHE A 412 -10.58 18.45 18.03
C PHE A 412 -10.91 17.67 19.31
N LYS A 413 -10.11 17.81 20.37
CA LYS A 413 -10.33 17.12 21.67
C LYS A 413 -11.69 17.40 22.30
N ILE A 414 -12.34 18.50 21.93
CA ILE A 414 -13.68 18.85 22.42
C ILE A 414 -14.79 17.94 21.86
N LEU A 415 -14.51 17.23 20.77
CA LEU A 415 -15.47 16.34 20.14
C LEU A 415 -15.70 15.07 20.97
N PRO A 416 -16.87 14.43 20.85
CA PRO A 416 -17.09 13.11 21.41
C PRO A 416 -16.01 12.12 20.99
N ALA A 417 -15.58 11.23 21.91
CA ALA A 417 -14.46 10.30 21.69
C ALA A 417 -14.56 9.53 20.36
N SER A 418 -15.75 9.09 19.97
CA SER A 418 -15.99 8.37 18.72
C SER A 418 -15.72 9.20 17.46
N ILE A 419 -15.95 10.52 17.52
CA ILE A 419 -15.69 11.43 16.40
C ILE A 419 -14.23 11.89 16.45
N TYR A 420 -13.70 12.15 17.63
CA TYR A 420 -12.31 12.56 17.82
C TYR A 420 -11.32 11.55 17.21
N VAL A 421 -11.50 10.26 17.47
CA VAL A 421 -10.67 9.19 16.93
C VAL A 421 -10.65 9.17 15.40
N LEU A 422 -11.76 9.54 14.74
CA LEU A 422 -11.81 9.66 13.27
C LEU A 422 -11.04 10.86 12.76
N VAL A 423 -11.22 12.02 13.41
CA VAL A 423 -10.64 13.27 12.90
C VAL A 423 -9.20 13.49 13.34
N GLU A 424 -8.70 12.79 14.36
CA GLU A 424 -7.29 12.85 14.72
C GLU A 424 -6.36 12.13 13.71
N ASN A 425 -6.92 11.21 12.91
CA ASN A 425 -6.17 10.55 11.86
C ASN A 425 -6.17 11.40 10.59
N PRO A 426 -4.98 11.79 10.05
CA PRO A 426 -4.89 12.67 8.89
C PRO A 426 -5.56 12.13 7.62
N ILE A 427 -5.48 10.83 7.39
CA ILE A 427 -6.08 10.18 6.20
C ILE A 427 -7.59 10.21 6.31
N CYS A 428 -8.13 9.90 7.49
CA CYS A 428 -9.56 9.98 7.75
C CYS A 428 -10.07 11.42 7.65
N ALA A 429 -9.40 12.36 8.31
CA ALA A 429 -9.79 13.77 8.28
C ALA A 429 -9.80 14.33 6.85
N GLY A 430 -8.72 14.13 6.10
CA GLY A 430 -8.60 14.59 4.72
C GLY A 430 -9.56 13.87 3.77
N GLY A 431 -9.65 12.54 3.87
CA GLY A 431 -10.50 11.71 3.02
C GLY A 431 -12.00 11.97 3.23
N LEU A 432 -12.45 12.02 4.49
CA LEU A 432 -13.85 12.34 4.82
C LEU A 432 -14.22 13.75 4.38
N THR A 433 -13.34 14.73 4.58
CA THR A 433 -13.54 16.09 4.10
C THR A 433 -13.70 16.11 2.58
N ALA A 434 -12.87 15.39 1.84
CA ALA A 434 -12.96 15.31 0.39
C ALA A 434 -14.31 14.72 -0.06
N ILE A 435 -14.74 13.63 0.56
CA ILE A 435 -16.03 12.99 0.27
C ILE A 435 -17.19 13.95 0.56
N LEU A 436 -17.22 14.55 1.75
CA LEU A 436 -18.29 15.46 2.17
C LEU A 436 -18.39 16.67 1.25
N LEU A 437 -17.27 17.33 0.96
CA LEU A 437 -17.27 18.48 0.06
C LEU A 437 -17.64 18.09 -1.37
N ASN A 438 -17.23 16.92 -1.83
CA ASN A 438 -17.61 16.44 -3.15
C ASN A 438 -19.12 16.18 -3.28
N ILE A 439 -19.79 15.83 -2.18
CA ILE A 439 -21.24 15.63 -2.16
C ILE A 439 -21.98 16.99 -2.03
N ILE A 440 -21.48 17.88 -1.17
CA ILE A 440 -22.18 19.12 -0.79
C ILE A 440 -21.99 20.22 -1.83
N LEU A 441 -20.78 20.36 -2.41
CA LEU A 441 -20.52 21.47 -3.32
C LEU A 441 -21.25 21.29 -4.66
N PRO A 442 -21.93 22.37 -5.15
CA PRO A 442 -22.64 22.34 -6.43
C PRO A 442 -21.67 22.16 -7.61
N GLY A 443 -22.16 21.69 -8.75
CA GLY A 443 -21.38 21.47 -9.96
C GLY A 443 -20.69 20.11 -10.00
N GLY A 444 -21.26 19.09 -9.32
CA GLY A 444 -20.78 17.72 -9.36
C GLY A 444 -20.66 17.19 -10.79
N TYR A 445 -19.75 16.22 -10.95
CA TYR A 445 -19.32 15.60 -12.20
C TYR A 445 -20.49 15.31 -13.17
N ARG A 446 -20.68 16.17 -14.17
CA ARG A 446 -21.31 15.77 -15.42
C ARG A 446 -20.24 14.98 -16.17
N GLN A 447 -20.50 13.70 -16.43
CA GLN A 447 -19.74 12.95 -17.44
C GLN A 447 -19.94 13.66 -18.77
N GLU A 448 -19.11 14.63 -19.08
CA GLU A 448 -18.83 14.96 -20.47
C GLU A 448 -18.06 13.77 -21.00
N ASN A 449 -18.65 13.08 -21.97
CA ASN A 449 -18.01 12.07 -22.80
C ASN A 449 -16.85 12.73 -23.56
N VAL A 450 -15.76 13.00 -22.89
CA VAL A 450 -14.53 13.41 -23.54
C VAL A 450 -13.73 12.14 -23.78
N LEU A 451 -13.93 11.55 -24.94
CA LEU A 451 -12.99 10.63 -25.54
C LEU A 451 -11.67 11.39 -25.70
N PRO A 452 -10.57 10.99 -25.07
CA PRO A 452 -9.28 11.58 -25.38
C PRO A 452 -8.88 11.08 -26.78
N GLY A 453 -8.96 11.93 -27.77
CA GLY A 453 -8.32 11.69 -29.06
C GLY A 453 -9.15 11.75 -30.34
N ILE A 454 -10.32 12.41 -30.35
CA ILE A 454 -10.95 12.82 -31.61
C ILE A 454 -11.17 14.33 -31.54
N THR A 455 -10.13 15.09 -31.88
CA THR A 455 -10.34 16.42 -32.41
C THR A 455 -11.03 16.25 -33.77
N SER A 456 -12.30 16.65 -33.82
CA SER A 456 -13.03 16.80 -35.07
C SER A 456 -12.22 17.73 -35.97
N ALA A 457 -11.87 17.23 -37.14
CA ALA A 457 -11.22 17.98 -38.24
C ALA A 457 -12.22 18.95 -38.92
N GLU A 458 -13.00 19.69 -38.13
CA GLU A 458 -14.03 20.63 -38.60
C GLU A 458 -13.94 22.05 -38.00
N GLU A 459 -12.75 22.47 -37.58
CA GLU A 459 -12.51 23.89 -37.30
C GLU A 459 -11.20 24.34 -37.95
N MET A 460 -11.09 24.17 -39.29
CA MET A 460 -10.18 24.89 -40.15
C MET A 460 -10.88 25.16 -41.51
N ASP A 461 -11.74 26.16 -41.51
CA ASP A 461 -12.07 27.00 -42.66
C ASP A 461 -12.27 28.45 -42.21
#